data_32cb3b14db7b45ea61435c188a35c1a4
#
_entry.id   32cb3b14db7b45ea61435c188a35c1a4
#
_cell.length_a   1.000
_cell.length_b   1.000
_cell.length_c   1.000
_cell.angle_alpha   90.00
_cell.angle_beta   90.00
_cell.angle_gamma   90.00
#
_symmetry.space_group_name_H-M   'P 1'
#
loop_
_entity.id
_entity.type
_entity.pdbx_description
1 polymer ?
#
loop_
_entity_poly.entity_id
_entity_poly.type
_entity_poly.pdbx_seq_one_letter_code
_entity_poly.pdbx_strand_id
1 'polypeptide(L)'
;MTVYEVPNVWQWEDENSERGGNRPTAGSRFEQTLPVGEAPFQLYSLGTPNGIKVTIMLEELKALGIQEADYDVYLINIGTGDQFGSDFVAINPNSKIPALVDQSQSPRVDIFESGSILLYLAEKFGQLLPEDIHGRTEALNWLFWQIGSGPYVGGGFGHFFAYAPEKMQYPIDRFTMETKRQLDLLDQTLAKRPYIAGDTYTIADIAIWSWYGRLALGNLYEGSAEFLDVQAYKHLIEWSQRIAERPGVQKGLEVEYKELGE
;
A
#
# COMPACT_ATOMS: atom_id res chain seq x y z
N MET A 1 4.48 -31.46 -19.39
CA MET A 1 5.05 -30.21 -18.84
C MET A 1 6.55 -30.41 -18.79
N THR A 2 7.31 -29.59 -19.49
CA THR A 2 8.77 -29.56 -19.33
C THR A 2 9.08 -29.06 -17.92
N VAL A 3 9.84 -29.83 -17.15
CA VAL A 3 10.32 -29.40 -15.83
C VAL A 3 11.33 -28.28 -16.07
N TYR A 4 11.11 -27.12 -15.40
CA TYR A 4 12.04 -26.01 -15.47
C TYR A 4 13.37 -26.41 -14.84
N GLU A 5 14.45 -26.38 -15.61
CA GLU A 5 15.80 -26.58 -15.13
C GLU A 5 16.36 -25.24 -14.64
N VAL A 6 16.70 -25.17 -13.34
CA VAL A 6 17.23 -23.93 -12.72
C VAL A 6 18.66 -23.70 -13.26
N PRO A 7 18.91 -22.58 -13.96
CA PRO A 7 20.26 -22.29 -14.45
C PRO A 7 21.22 -21.92 -13.30
N ASN A 8 22.51 -22.08 -13.52
CA ASN A 8 23.52 -21.65 -12.55
C ASN A 8 23.52 -20.14 -12.33
N VAL A 9 23.23 -19.36 -13.37
CA VAL A 9 23.08 -17.90 -13.32
C VAL A 9 21.84 -17.54 -14.12
N TRP A 10 20.87 -16.91 -13.48
CA TRP A 10 19.68 -16.43 -14.16
C TRP A 10 20.04 -15.26 -15.08
N GLN A 11 19.50 -15.27 -16.29
CA GLN A 11 19.64 -14.19 -17.26
C GLN A 11 18.26 -13.63 -17.56
N TRP A 12 18.20 -12.30 -17.67
CA TRP A 12 16.99 -11.59 -18.08
C TRP A 12 16.90 -11.54 -19.60
N GLU A 13 15.73 -11.91 -20.12
CA GLU A 13 15.43 -11.85 -21.56
C GLU A 13 14.34 -10.80 -21.79
N ASP A 14 14.47 -10.00 -22.87
CA ASP A 14 13.57 -8.88 -23.18
C ASP A 14 12.11 -9.34 -23.39
N GLU A 15 11.89 -10.58 -23.82
CA GLU A 15 10.57 -11.21 -23.95
C GLU A 15 9.80 -11.27 -22.64
N ASN A 16 10.48 -11.11 -21.50
CA ASN A 16 9.87 -10.98 -20.18
C ASN A 16 9.45 -9.55 -19.83
N SER A 17 9.66 -8.56 -20.72
CA SER A 17 9.36 -7.14 -20.52
C SER A 17 7.86 -6.84 -20.38
N GLU A 18 6.99 -7.71 -20.91
CA GLU A 18 5.53 -7.60 -20.79
C GLU A 18 5.00 -7.77 -19.35
N ARG A 19 5.83 -8.27 -18.42
CA ARG A 19 5.46 -8.46 -17.01
C ARG A 19 5.57 -7.18 -16.20
N GLY A 20 4.74 -6.16 -16.51
CA GLY A 20 4.66 -4.91 -15.76
C GLY A 20 5.88 -4.02 -15.87
N GLY A 21 6.67 -4.16 -16.94
CA GLY A 21 7.82 -3.31 -17.23
C GLY A 21 9.00 -3.43 -16.26
N ASN A 22 8.99 -4.38 -15.32
CA ASN A 22 10.10 -4.58 -14.38
C ASN A 22 11.35 -5.10 -15.10
N ARG A 23 12.52 -4.61 -14.68
CA ARG A 23 13.84 -5.02 -15.16
C ARG A 23 14.74 -5.34 -13.97
N PRO A 24 15.81 -6.13 -14.15
CA PRO A 24 16.74 -6.43 -13.05
C PRO A 24 17.69 -5.27 -12.72
N THR A 25 17.47 -4.08 -13.30
CA THR A 25 18.27 -2.87 -13.08
C THR A 25 17.39 -1.75 -12.55
N ALA A 26 17.90 -1.00 -11.58
CA ALA A 26 17.27 0.21 -11.06
C ALA A 26 17.62 1.43 -11.93
N GLY A 27 17.01 2.58 -11.63
CA GLY A 27 17.24 3.86 -12.29
C GLY A 27 16.15 4.26 -13.27
N SER A 28 16.21 5.52 -13.70
CA SER A 28 15.27 6.09 -14.66
C SER A 28 15.46 5.50 -16.07
N ARG A 29 14.38 5.52 -16.86
CA ARG A 29 14.38 4.98 -18.23
C ARG A 29 14.13 6.05 -19.29
N PHE A 30 13.59 7.19 -18.87
CA PHE A 30 13.30 8.33 -19.74
C PHE A 30 13.23 9.61 -18.93
N GLU A 31 13.38 10.73 -19.61
CA GLU A 31 13.20 12.05 -19.00
C GLU A 31 11.72 12.31 -18.75
N GLN A 32 11.42 12.81 -17.56
CA GLN A 32 10.07 13.14 -17.10
C GLN A 32 10.13 14.42 -16.29
N THR A 33 9.12 15.27 -16.42
CA THR A 33 8.88 16.37 -15.51
C THR A 33 7.58 16.14 -14.77
N LEU A 34 7.63 16.08 -13.46
CA LEU A 34 6.44 15.92 -12.63
C LEU A 34 5.78 17.29 -12.38
N PRO A 35 4.45 17.40 -12.50
CA PRO A 35 3.73 18.61 -12.12
C PRO A 35 3.86 18.85 -10.61
N VAL A 36 3.88 20.14 -10.24
CA VAL A 36 3.92 20.60 -8.85
C VAL A 36 2.81 21.62 -8.66
N GLY A 37 1.87 21.36 -7.77
CA GLY A 37 0.77 22.24 -7.42
C GLY A 37 1.08 23.18 -6.25
N GLU A 38 0.04 23.82 -5.73
CA GLU A 38 0.16 24.83 -4.67
C GLU A 38 0.05 24.26 -3.26
N ALA A 39 -0.54 23.06 -3.10
CA ALA A 39 -0.73 22.43 -1.79
C ALA A 39 0.60 22.06 -1.13
N PRO A 40 0.68 22.06 0.21
CA PRO A 40 1.92 21.73 0.93
C PRO A 40 2.46 20.32 0.63
N PHE A 41 1.58 19.38 0.30
CA PHE A 41 2.00 18.04 -0.08
C PHE A 41 1.72 17.76 -1.55
N GLN A 42 2.68 17.11 -2.22
CA GLN A 42 2.54 16.63 -3.58
C GLN A 42 2.59 15.10 -3.56
N LEU A 43 1.47 14.45 -3.84
CA LEU A 43 1.35 12.99 -3.85
C LEU A 43 1.39 12.46 -5.29
N TYR A 44 2.37 11.65 -5.60
CA TYR A 44 2.51 10.94 -6.87
C TYR A 44 2.18 9.46 -6.66
N SER A 45 1.01 9.03 -7.14
CA SER A 45 0.47 7.73 -6.74
C SER A 45 -0.54 7.15 -7.73
N LEU A 46 -1.19 6.06 -7.35
CA LEU A 46 -2.30 5.39 -8.01
C LEU A 46 -3.16 4.71 -6.94
N GLY A 47 -4.45 4.53 -7.18
CA GLY A 47 -5.44 3.92 -6.27
C GLY A 47 -5.23 2.42 -5.96
N THR A 48 -3.98 1.97 -5.82
CA THR A 48 -3.61 0.62 -5.38
C THR A 48 -3.70 0.51 -3.85
N PRO A 49 -3.66 -0.69 -3.27
CA PRO A 49 -3.65 -0.83 -1.81
C PRO A 49 -2.55 -0.05 -1.09
N ASN A 50 -1.39 0.17 -1.70
CA ASN A 50 -0.35 1.01 -1.11
C ASN A 50 -0.61 2.50 -1.31
N GLY A 51 -1.16 2.90 -2.47
CA GLY A 51 -1.49 4.30 -2.76
C GLY A 51 -2.57 4.84 -1.85
N ILE A 52 -3.66 4.08 -1.67
CA ILE A 52 -4.79 4.50 -0.84
C ILE A 52 -4.43 4.65 0.66
N LYS A 53 -3.36 4.04 1.15
CA LYS A 53 -2.87 4.31 2.51
C LYS A 53 -2.63 5.80 2.72
N VAL A 54 -2.02 6.44 1.73
CA VAL A 54 -1.62 7.84 1.83
C VAL A 54 -2.82 8.77 1.66
N THR A 55 -3.71 8.50 0.69
CA THR A 55 -4.93 9.31 0.53
C THR A 55 -5.84 9.18 1.76
N ILE A 56 -6.01 7.98 2.31
CA ILE A 56 -6.75 7.78 3.57
C ILE A 56 -6.10 8.56 4.71
N MET A 57 -4.78 8.48 4.89
CA MET A 57 -4.08 9.21 5.95
C MET A 57 -4.30 10.71 5.86
N LEU A 58 -4.15 11.29 4.67
CA LEU A 58 -4.35 12.73 4.45
C LEU A 58 -5.81 13.14 4.70
N GLU A 59 -6.78 12.35 4.23
CA GLU A 59 -8.20 12.64 4.47
C GLU A 59 -8.62 12.42 5.93
N GLU A 60 -8.01 11.47 6.66
CA GLU A 60 -8.21 11.34 8.11
C GLU A 60 -7.65 12.55 8.86
N LEU A 61 -6.48 13.06 8.50
CA LEU A 61 -5.91 14.28 9.08
C LEU A 61 -6.81 15.50 8.80
N LYS A 62 -7.32 15.65 7.58
CA LYS A 62 -8.29 16.70 7.23
C LYS A 62 -9.59 16.57 8.02
N ALA A 63 -10.08 15.34 8.24
CA ALA A 63 -11.27 15.07 9.06
C ALA A 63 -11.07 15.43 10.54
N LEU A 64 -9.81 15.39 11.03
CA LEU A 64 -9.42 15.87 12.35
C LEU A 64 -9.26 17.40 12.41
N GLY A 65 -9.49 18.13 11.33
CA GLY A 65 -9.42 19.58 11.24
C GLY A 65 -8.05 20.15 10.87
N ILE A 66 -7.10 19.31 10.47
CA ILE A 66 -5.74 19.72 10.10
C ILE A 66 -5.73 20.16 8.65
N GLN A 67 -5.88 21.46 8.42
CA GLN A 67 -5.90 22.04 7.06
C GLN A 67 -4.53 22.00 6.39
N GLU A 68 -3.46 22.00 7.16
CA GLU A 68 -2.08 21.89 6.69
C GLU A 68 -1.76 20.52 6.05
N ALA A 69 -2.66 19.54 6.19
CA ALA A 69 -2.58 18.25 5.51
C ALA A 69 -3.14 18.28 4.07
N ASP A 70 -3.37 19.47 3.50
CA ASP A 70 -3.84 19.60 2.13
C ASP A 70 -2.79 19.14 1.10
N TYR A 71 -3.25 18.61 -0.03
CA TYR A 71 -2.38 17.98 -1.01
C TYR A 71 -2.90 18.06 -2.43
N ASP A 72 -1.97 18.15 -3.37
CA ASP A 72 -2.20 17.83 -4.78
C ASP A 72 -1.86 16.38 -5.04
N VAL A 73 -2.63 15.71 -5.89
CA VAL A 73 -2.43 14.29 -6.21
C VAL A 73 -2.35 14.07 -7.71
N TYR A 74 -1.30 13.38 -8.15
CA TYR A 74 -1.02 13.12 -9.55
C TYR A 74 -0.94 11.62 -9.82
N LEU A 75 -1.51 11.23 -10.96
CA LEU A 75 -1.52 9.86 -11.41
C LEU A 75 -0.12 9.42 -11.88
N ILE A 76 0.40 8.38 -11.30
CA ILE A 76 1.52 7.61 -11.84
C ILE A 76 0.97 6.31 -12.40
N ASN A 77 0.77 6.28 -13.71
CA ASN A 77 0.24 5.11 -14.39
C ASN A 77 1.33 4.04 -14.50
N ILE A 78 1.26 3.04 -13.63
CA ILE A 78 2.23 1.93 -13.60
C ILE A 78 2.10 1.00 -14.81
N GLY A 79 0.96 1.03 -15.51
CA GLY A 79 0.75 0.25 -16.74
C GLY A 79 1.52 0.81 -17.94
N THR A 80 1.74 2.13 -17.99
CA THR A 80 2.56 2.81 -19.01
C THR A 80 4.02 3.00 -18.58
N GLY A 81 4.32 2.77 -17.29
CA GLY A 81 5.69 2.82 -16.79
C GLY A 81 6.12 4.18 -16.25
N ASP A 82 5.17 5.09 -15.92
CA ASP A 82 5.48 6.44 -15.45
C ASP A 82 6.39 6.46 -14.22
N GLN A 83 6.36 5.41 -13.38
CA GLN A 83 7.21 5.25 -12.22
C GLN A 83 8.71 5.12 -12.55
N PHE A 84 9.06 5.00 -13.84
CA PHE A 84 10.44 4.91 -14.31
C PHE A 84 10.95 6.23 -14.93
N GLY A 85 10.17 7.30 -14.86
CA GLY A 85 10.59 8.64 -15.28
C GLY A 85 11.63 9.25 -14.33
N SER A 86 12.46 10.15 -14.85
CA SER A 86 13.61 10.72 -14.11
C SER A 86 13.20 11.43 -12.83
N ASP A 87 12.16 12.28 -12.87
CA ASP A 87 11.73 13.04 -11.69
C ASP A 87 11.09 12.14 -10.61
N PHE A 88 10.30 11.13 -11.04
CA PHE A 88 9.74 10.17 -10.08
C PHE A 88 10.84 9.34 -9.40
N VAL A 89 11.81 8.87 -10.18
CA VAL A 89 12.97 8.10 -9.66
C VAL A 89 13.84 8.94 -8.72
N ALA A 90 13.93 10.26 -8.97
CA ALA A 90 14.65 11.16 -8.07
C ALA A 90 13.99 11.26 -6.68
N ILE A 91 12.66 11.14 -6.59
CA ILE A 91 11.92 11.09 -5.31
C ILE A 91 11.99 9.67 -4.71
N ASN A 92 11.74 8.66 -5.54
CA ASN A 92 11.72 7.25 -5.12
C ASN A 92 12.62 6.38 -6.01
N PRO A 93 13.87 6.12 -5.59
CA PRO A 93 14.81 5.32 -6.36
C PRO A 93 14.39 3.86 -6.55
N ASN A 94 13.39 3.38 -5.77
CA ASN A 94 12.81 2.04 -5.93
C ASN A 94 11.77 1.99 -7.07
N SER A 95 11.41 3.13 -7.67
CA SER A 95 10.43 3.20 -8.79
C SER A 95 9.10 2.54 -8.47
N LYS A 96 8.55 2.76 -7.26
CA LYS A 96 7.26 2.24 -6.78
C LYS A 96 6.40 3.36 -6.22
N ILE A 97 5.11 3.33 -6.53
CA ILE A 97 4.11 4.21 -5.89
C ILE A 97 3.76 3.67 -4.49
N PRO A 98 3.36 4.54 -3.56
CA PRO A 98 3.30 6.00 -3.61
C PRO A 98 4.65 6.67 -3.35
N ALA A 99 4.77 7.94 -3.77
CA ALA A 99 5.82 8.87 -3.36
C ALA A 99 5.18 10.21 -2.95
N LEU A 100 5.69 10.83 -1.90
CA LEU A 100 5.18 12.08 -1.33
C LEU A 100 6.31 13.10 -1.25
N VAL A 101 6.01 14.34 -1.62
CA VAL A 101 6.90 15.48 -1.41
C VAL A 101 6.25 16.46 -0.46
N ASP A 102 6.92 16.80 0.64
CA ASP A 102 6.54 17.90 1.53
C ASP A 102 7.31 19.17 1.14
N GLN A 103 6.62 20.07 0.46
CA GLN A 103 7.18 21.37 0.05
C GLN A 103 6.97 22.47 1.09
N SER A 104 6.33 22.20 2.22
CA SER A 104 6.23 23.13 3.35
C SER A 104 7.54 23.27 4.12
N GLN A 105 8.51 22.38 3.85
CA GLN A 105 9.83 22.40 4.45
C GLN A 105 10.88 23.04 3.53
N SER A 106 11.96 23.58 4.13
CA SER A 106 13.10 24.10 3.37
C SER A 106 14.41 23.54 3.94
N PRO A 107 15.13 22.67 3.20
CA PRO A 107 14.75 22.12 1.89
C PRO A 107 13.50 21.24 1.95
N ARG A 108 12.82 21.02 0.81
CA ARG A 108 11.70 20.11 0.71
C ARG A 108 12.08 18.70 1.17
N VAL A 109 11.13 17.92 1.63
CA VAL A 109 11.34 16.54 2.05
C VAL A 109 10.70 15.59 1.06
N ASP A 110 11.50 14.71 0.46
CA ASP A 110 11.05 13.65 -0.43
C ASP A 110 10.89 12.36 0.38
N ILE A 111 9.70 11.74 0.33
CA ILE A 111 9.35 10.57 1.15
C ILE A 111 8.84 9.46 0.25
N PHE A 112 9.39 8.26 0.40
CA PHE A 112 8.93 7.05 -0.26
C PHE A 112 8.75 5.92 0.76
N GLU A 113 8.18 4.79 0.35
CA GLU A 113 7.60 3.73 1.15
C GLU A 113 6.30 4.16 1.85
N SER A 114 5.18 3.48 1.55
CA SER A 114 3.88 3.85 2.09
C SER A 114 3.83 3.88 3.61
N GLY A 115 4.56 2.98 4.29
CA GLY A 115 4.67 2.97 5.75
C GLY A 115 5.47 4.14 6.29
N SER A 116 6.55 4.54 5.60
CA SER A 116 7.35 5.72 5.96
C SER A 116 6.54 7.00 5.80
N ILE A 117 5.73 7.10 4.74
CA ILE A 117 4.84 8.24 4.51
C ILE A 117 3.80 8.34 5.65
N LEU A 118 3.16 7.22 6.03
CA LEU A 118 2.22 7.21 7.15
C LEU A 118 2.89 7.68 8.46
N LEU A 119 4.07 7.16 8.76
CA LEU A 119 4.81 7.53 9.96
C LEU A 119 5.20 9.01 9.95
N TYR A 120 5.74 9.50 8.83
CA TYR A 120 6.11 10.91 8.66
C TYR A 120 4.93 11.85 8.92
N LEU A 121 3.77 11.57 8.31
CA LEU A 121 2.57 12.39 8.48
C LEU A 121 2.03 12.32 9.91
N ALA A 122 2.05 11.13 10.54
CA ALA A 122 1.62 10.97 11.92
C ALA A 122 2.50 11.76 12.90
N GLU A 123 3.81 11.73 12.72
CA GLU A 123 4.77 12.47 13.54
C GLU A 123 4.69 13.98 13.31
N LYS A 124 4.58 14.40 12.05
CA LYS A 124 4.48 15.81 11.69
C LYS A 124 3.27 16.50 12.32
N PHE A 125 2.13 15.80 12.37
CA PHE A 125 0.88 16.37 12.87
C PHE A 125 0.50 15.90 14.27
N GLY A 126 1.26 14.98 14.88
CA GLY A 126 0.97 14.45 16.23
C GLY A 126 -0.36 13.71 16.29
N GLN A 127 -0.75 12.99 15.23
CA GLN A 127 -2.04 12.31 15.12
C GLN A 127 -1.89 10.86 14.65
N LEU A 128 -2.85 10.01 15.05
CA LEU A 128 -2.95 8.61 14.59
C LEU A 128 -1.75 7.73 14.97
N LEU A 129 -0.93 8.18 15.91
CA LEU A 129 0.19 7.45 16.50
C LEU A 129 0.29 7.82 17.99
N PRO A 130 0.21 6.85 18.93
CA PRO A 130 0.36 7.13 20.36
C PRO A 130 1.72 7.75 20.70
N GLU A 131 1.74 8.67 21.66
CA GLU A 131 2.98 9.32 22.11
C GLU A 131 3.72 8.47 23.14
N ASP A 132 2.99 7.70 23.95
CA ASP A 132 3.59 6.85 24.96
C ASP A 132 4.36 5.69 24.33
N ILE A 133 5.43 5.27 25.01
CA ILE A 133 6.37 4.27 24.47
C ILE A 133 5.69 2.92 24.16
N HIS A 134 4.70 2.50 24.95
CA HIS A 134 4.04 1.20 24.78
C HIS A 134 3.11 1.22 23.57
N GLY A 135 2.19 2.19 23.50
CA GLY A 135 1.25 2.36 22.39
C GLY A 135 1.97 2.63 21.09
N ARG A 136 2.98 3.52 21.11
CA ARG A 136 3.81 3.80 19.95
C ARG A 136 4.53 2.55 19.44
N THR A 137 5.16 1.78 20.33
CA THR A 137 5.87 0.55 19.95
C THR A 137 4.91 -0.46 19.34
N GLU A 138 3.73 -0.64 19.91
CA GLU A 138 2.72 -1.57 19.41
C GLU A 138 2.24 -1.14 18.01
N ALA A 139 1.94 0.13 17.79
CA ALA A 139 1.55 0.65 16.48
C ALA A 139 2.65 0.45 15.42
N LEU A 140 3.91 0.70 15.77
CA LEU A 140 5.04 0.49 14.86
C LEU A 140 5.30 -0.99 14.59
N ASN A 141 5.16 -1.88 15.58
CA ASN A 141 5.27 -3.33 15.35
C ASN A 141 4.29 -3.79 14.26
N TRP A 142 3.04 -3.35 14.33
CA TRP A 142 2.01 -3.72 13.36
C TRP A 142 2.18 -3.00 12.01
N LEU A 143 2.65 -1.76 12.01
CA LEU A 143 3.00 -1.05 10.77
C LEU A 143 4.10 -1.80 10.02
N PHE A 144 5.21 -2.12 10.67
CA PHE A 144 6.32 -2.84 10.06
C PHE A 144 5.96 -4.29 9.73
N TRP A 145 5.13 -4.95 10.55
CA TRP A 145 4.56 -6.25 10.19
C TRP A 145 3.81 -6.18 8.85
N GLN A 146 2.97 -5.17 8.65
CA GLN A 146 2.24 -5.02 7.39
C GLN A 146 3.18 -4.78 6.20
N ILE A 147 4.19 -3.93 6.36
CA ILE A 147 5.17 -3.65 5.29
C ILE A 147 5.94 -4.92 4.91
N GLY A 148 6.34 -5.72 5.89
CA GLY A 148 7.07 -6.98 5.65
C GLY A 148 6.19 -8.14 5.18
N SER A 149 4.89 -8.14 5.54
CA SER A 149 3.95 -9.24 5.26
C SER A 149 3.05 -8.97 4.05
N GLY A 150 2.73 -7.71 3.75
CA GLY A 150 1.90 -7.32 2.60
C GLY A 150 2.36 -7.88 1.26
N PRO A 151 3.67 -8.00 0.97
CA PRO A 151 4.17 -8.62 -0.25
C PRO A 151 3.72 -10.08 -0.47
N TYR A 152 3.44 -10.85 0.59
CA TYR A 152 2.89 -12.20 0.44
C TYR A 152 1.46 -12.16 -0.11
N VAL A 153 0.67 -11.17 0.28
CA VAL A 153 -0.70 -10.96 -0.25
C VAL A 153 -0.64 -10.38 -1.66
N GLY A 154 0.13 -9.31 -1.88
CA GLY A 154 0.18 -8.60 -3.16
C GLY A 154 1.02 -9.31 -4.22
N GLY A 155 2.32 -9.45 -3.95
CA GLY A 155 3.29 -10.04 -4.89
C GLY A 155 3.26 -11.57 -4.92
N GLY A 156 2.76 -12.19 -3.86
CA GLY A 156 2.60 -13.64 -3.77
C GLY A 156 1.20 -14.09 -4.19
N PHE A 157 0.25 -14.11 -3.26
CA PHE A 157 -1.11 -14.61 -3.49
C PHE A 157 -1.78 -13.90 -4.66
N GLY A 158 -1.87 -12.57 -4.64
CA GLY A 158 -2.54 -11.79 -5.67
C GLY A 158 -1.93 -11.98 -7.06
N HIS A 159 -0.59 -12.05 -7.14
CA HIS A 159 0.07 -12.30 -8.41
C HIS A 159 -0.33 -13.67 -8.98
N PHE A 160 -0.15 -14.76 -8.24
CA PHE A 160 -0.39 -16.11 -8.78
C PHE A 160 -1.88 -16.46 -8.86
N PHE A 161 -2.71 -15.95 -7.95
CA PHE A 161 -4.16 -16.18 -7.98
C PHE A 161 -4.85 -15.36 -9.08
N ALA A 162 -4.53 -14.07 -9.24
CA ALA A 162 -5.25 -13.16 -10.13
C ALA A 162 -4.50 -12.83 -11.43
N TYR A 163 -3.22 -12.47 -11.37
CA TYR A 163 -2.52 -11.81 -12.47
C TYR A 163 -1.62 -12.72 -13.30
N ALA A 164 -1.12 -13.81 -12.74
CA ALA A 164 -0.24 -14.71 -13.49
C ALA A 164 -0.97 -15.28 -14.72
N PRO A 165 -0.33 -15.29 -15.90
CA PRO A 165 -0.91 -15.78 -17.13
C PRO A 165 -1.24 -17.27 -17.07
N GLU A 166 -0.48 -18.02 -16.27
CA GLU A 166 -0.68 -19.44 -16.03
C GLU A 166 -1.06 -19.70 -14.58
N LYS A 167 -2.07 -20.54 -14.35
CA LYS A 167 -2.45 -20.97 -13.00
C LYS A 167 -1.62 -22.18 -12.60
N MET A 168 -0.70 -21.95 -11.67
CA MET A 168 0.19 -22.99 -11.13
C MET A 168 -0.19 -23.32 -9.69
N GLN A 169 -0.53 -24.58 -9.42
CA GLN A 169 -1.02 -25.01 -8.11
C GLN A 169 -0.01 -24.69 -6.99
N TYR A 170 1.26 -25.06 -7.15
CA TYR A 170 2.24 -24.93 -6.06
C TYR A 170 2.39 -23.48 -5.52
N PRO A 171 2.65 -22.45 -6.32
CA PRO A 171 2.74 -21.09 -5.79
C PRO A 171 1.39 -20.56 -5.27
N ILE A 172 0.24 -20.92 -5.89
CA ILE A 172 -1.07 -20.54 -5.39
C ILE A 172 -1.26 -21.13 -3.99
N ASP A 173 -1.08 -22.43 -3.78
CA ASP A 173 -1.24 -23.08 -2.48
C ASP A 173 -0.26 -22.51 -1.44
N ARG A 174 1.01 -22.32 -1.82
CA ARG A 174 2.05 -21.77 -0.92
C ARG A 174 1.71 -20.39 -0.39
N PHE A 175 1.26 -19.48 -1.26
CA PHE A 175 0.90 -18.12 -0.86
C PHE A 175 -0.50 -18.03 -0.24
N THR A 176 -1.43 -18.89 -0.62
CA THR A 176 -2.73 -19.02 0.05
C THR A 176 -2.57 -19.41 1.51
N MET A 177 -1.74 -20.42 1.79
CA MET A 177 -1.46 -20.86 3.17
C MET A 177 -0.92 -19.70 4.03
N GLU A 178 0.03 -18.94 3.52
CA GLU A 178 0.59 -17.79 4.24
C GLU A 178 -0.43 -16.65 4.39
N THR A 179 -1.22 -16.35 3.35
CA THR A 179 -2.28 -15.35 3.42
C THR A 179 -3.32 -15.72 4.48
N LYS A 180 -3.78 -16.98 4.50
CA LYS A 180 -4.73 -17.46 5.53
C LYS A 180 -4.15 -17.39 6.93
N ARG A 181 -2.87 -17.72 7.11
CA ARG A 181 -2.18 -17.57 8.41
C ARG A 181 -2.15 -16.11 8.88
N GLN A 182 -1.96 -15.18 7.96
CA GLN A 182 -1.97 -13.73 8.27
C GLN A 182 -3.38 -13.26 8.62
N LEU A 183 -4.42 -13.69 7.89
CA LEU A 183 -5.82 -13.38 8.20
C LEU A 183 -6.22 -13.92 9.58
N ASP A 184 -5.84 -15.14 9.92
CA ASP A 184 -6.09 -15.76 11.21
C ASP A 184 -5.40 -15.00 12.36
N LEU A 185 -4.15 -14.58 12.16
CA LEU A 185 -3.43 -13.74 13.14
C LEU A 185 -4.17 -12.42 13.41
N LEU A 186 -4.65 -11.76 12.36
CA LEU A 186 -5.40 -10.51 12.51
C LEU A 186 -6.74 -10.74 13.19
N ASP A 187 -7.48 -11.79 12.84
CA ASP A 187 -8.75 -12.14 13.46
C ASP A 187 -8.61 -12.43 14.96
N GLN A 188 -7.62 -13.26 15.35
CA GLN A 188 -7.32 -13.55 16.75
C GLN A 188 -6.89 -12.30 17.54
N THR A 189 -6.21 -11.37 16.90
CA THR A 189 -5.81 -10.10 17.52
C THR A 189 -7.03 -9.22 17.76
N LEU A 190 -7.89 -9.08 16.77
CA LEU A 190 -9.10 -8.25 16.81
C LEU A 190 -10.21 -8.86 17.67
N ALA A 191 -10.17 -10.15 17.96
CA ALA A 191 -11.02 -10.78 18.97
C ALA A 191 -10.81 -10.22 20.40
N LYS A 192 -9.66 -9.58 20.65
CA LYS A 192 -9.25 -9.13 21.99
C LYS A 192 -9.23 -7.61 22.15
N ARG A 193 -9.31 -6.87 21.08
CA ARG A 193 -9.19 -5.40 21.06
C ARG A 193 -9.85 -4.78 19.83
N PRO A 194 -10.32 -3.52 19.94
CA PRO A 194 -11.09 -2.91 18.85
C PRO A 194 -10.26 -2.51 17.62
N TYR A 195 -8.97 -2.23 17.79
CA TYR A 195 -8.04 -1.85 16.72
C TYR A 195 -6.75 -2.67 16.80
N ILE A 196 -6.01 -2.69 15.69
CA ILE A 196 -4.83 -3.56 15.55
C ILE A 196 -3.77 -3.27 16.62
N ALA A 197 -3.56 -2.02 16.98
CA ALA A 197 -2.55 -1.62 17.97
C ALA A 197 -3.11 -1.39 19.40
N GLY A 198 -4.40 -1.62 19.64
CA GLY A 198 -5.01 -1.43 20.97
C GLY A 198 -6.40 -0.82 20.89
N ASP A 199 -6.65 0.20 21.73
CA ASP A 199 -7.99 0.78 21.91
C ASP A 199 -8.27 1.94 20.94
N THR A 200 -7.28 2.44 20.23
CA THR A 200 -7.39 3.59 19.34
C THR A 200 -6.98 3.26 17.91
N TYR A 201 -7.64 3.93 16.96
CA TYR A 201 -7.31 3.88 15.55
C TYR A 201 -5.96 4.55 15.28
N THR A 202 -5.08 3.88 14.55
CA THR A 202 -3.71 4.32 14.29
C THR A 202 -3.30 4.10 12.83
N ILE A 203 -2.11 4.58 12.47
CA ILE A 203 -1.48 4.30 11.16
C ILE A 203 -1.32 2.79 10.88
N ALA A 204 -1.25 1.95 11.91
CA ALA A 204 -1.24 0.49 11.73
C ALA A 204 -2.55 -0.01 11.13
N ASP A 205 -3.69 0.51 11.59
CA ASP A 205 -5.00 0.17 11.04
C ASP A 205 -5.12 0.64 9.58
N ILE A 206 -4.68 1.85 9.25
CA ILE A 206 -4.66 2.36 7.87
C ILE A 206 -3.86 1.43 6.95
N ALA A 207 -2.64 1.08 7.38
CA ALA A 207 -1.75 0.24 6.60
C ALA A 207 -2.32 -1.15 6.36
N ILE A 208 -2.86 -1.79 7.42
CA ILE A 208 -3.39 -3.16 7.36
C ILE A 208 -4.73 -3.19 6.62
N TRP A 209 -5.61 -2.23 6.88
CA TRP A 209 -6.92 -2.18 6.24
C TRP A 209 -6.83 -2.06 4.71
N SER A 210 -5.90 -1.28 4.21
CA SER A 210 -5.72 -1.06 2.77
C SER A 210 -5.45 -2.36 1.99
N TRP A 211 -4.92 -3.38 2.65
CA TRP A 211 -4.71 -4.71 2.09
C TRP A 211 -5.71 -5.74 2.64
N TYR A 212 -5.62 -6.03 3.93
CA TYR A 212 -6.33 -7.14 4.56
C TYR A 212 -7.80 -6.84 4.78
N GLY A 213 -8.15 -5.59 5.12
CA GLY A 213 -9.55 -5.16 5.25
C GLY A 213 -10.27 -5.25 3.92
N ARG A 214 -9.66 -4.75 2.84
CA ARG A 214 -10.23 -4.85 1.50
C ARG A 214 -10.34 -6.30 1.00
N LEU A 215 -9.36 -7.13 1.32
CA LEU A 215 -9.41 -8.56 1.00
C LEU A 215 -10.55 -9.25 1.75
N ALA A 216 -10.71 -8.98 3.05
CA ALA A 216 -11.79 -9.53 3.88
C ALA A 216 -13.18 -9.07 3.43
N LEU A 217 -13.31 -7.86 2.87
CA LEU A 217 -14.57 -7.33 2.33
C LEU A 217 -14.81 -7.73 0.86
N GLY A 218 -13.93 -8.53 0.25
CA GLY A 218 -14.07 -8.98 -1.14
C GLY A 218 -13.75 -7.90 -2.19
N ASN A 219 -13.09 -6.81 -1.81
CA ASN A 219 -12.76 -5.67 -2.67
C ASN A 219 -11.36 -5.75 -3.28
N LEU A 220 -10.72 -6.92 -3.21
CA LEU A 220 -9.39 -7.15 -3.72
C LEU A 220 -9.32 -8.55 -4.33
N TYR A 221 -8.93 -8.64 -5.61
CA TYR A 221 -8.85 -9.89 -6.40
C TYR A 221 -10.19 -10.63 -6.50
N GLU A 222 -10.83 -10.55 -7.65
CA GLU A 222 -12.12 -11.18 -7.91
C GLU A 222 -12.11 -12.67 -7.52
N GLY A 223 -13.15 -13.12 -6.78
CA GLY A 223 -13.28 -14.50 -6.28
C GLY A 223 -12.39 -14.86 -5.09
N SER A 224 -11.46 -13.99 -4.67
CA SER A 224 -10.51 -14.30 -3.58
C SER A 224 -11.19 -14.46 -2.22
N ALA A 225 -12.26 -13.73 -1.96
CA ALA A 225 -12.98 -13.80 -0.69
C ALA A 225 -13.58 -15.18 -0.45
N GLU A 226 -14.19 -15.79 -1.49
CA GLU A 226 -14.71 -17.14 -1.44
C GLU A 226 -13.57 -18.17 -1.35
N PHE A 227 -12.54 -18.03 -2.20
CA PHE A 227 -11.41 -18.94 -2.23
C PHE A 227 -10.65 -19.01 -0.89
N LEU A 228 -10.50 -17.88 -0.21
CA LEU A 228 -9.86 -17.79 1.10
C LEU A 228 -10.79 -18.12 2.27
N ASP A 229 -12.10 -18.31 2.01
CA ASP A 229 -13.12 -18.47 3.04
C ASP A 229 -13.06 -17.35 4.09
N VAL A 230 -13.08 -16.09 3.63
CA VAL A 230 -12.91 -14.92 4.52
C VAL A 230 -14.02 -14.83 5.57
N GLN A 231 -15.20 -15.44 5.34
CA GLN A 231 -16.31 -15.46 6.28
C GLN A 231 -15.98 -16.19 7.60
N ALA A 232 -14.92 -16.99 7.63
CA ALA A 232 -14.43 -17.61 8.85
C ALA A 232 -13.79 -16.61 9.82
N TYR A 233 -13.31 -15.44 9.34
CA TYR A 233 -12.58 -14.42 10.12
C TYR A 233 -13.51 -13.30 10.57
N LYS A 234 -14.38 -13.55 11.54
CA LYS A 234 -15.49 -12.67 11.94
C LYS A 234 -15.04 -11.34 12.51
N HIS A 235 -14.03 -11.36 13.39
CA HIS A 235 -13.52 -10.13 14.03
C HIS A 235 -12.77 -9.24 13.03
N LEU A 236 -12.06 -9.86 12.08
CA LEU A 236 -11.43 -9.14 10.98
C LEU A 236 -12.48 -8.46 10.08
N ILE A 237 -13.59 -9.14 9.76
CA ILE A 237 -14.67 -8.55 8.97
C ILE A 237 -15.33 -7.39 9.72
N GLU A 238 -15.68 -7.56 10.99
CA GLU A 238 -16.29 -6.50 11.82
C GLU A 238 -15.39 -5.26 11.91
N TRP A 239 -14.10 -5.46 12.12
CA TRP A 239 -13.12 -4.39 12.12
C TRP A 239 -13.01 -3.74 10.72
N SER A 240 -12.99 -4.54 9.67
CA SER A 240 -12.87 -4.04 8.29
C SER A 240 -14.07 -3.17 7.90
N GLN A 241 -15.28 -3.55 8.29
CA GLN A 241 -16.51 -2.78 8.08
C GLN A 241 -16.46 -1.46 8.84
N ARG A 242 -16.10 -1.50 10.13
CA ARG A 242 -15.98 -0.30 10.97
C ARG A 242 -14.97 0.72 10.41
N ILE A 243 -13.84 0.26 9.87
CA ILE A 243 -12.87 1.13 9.23
C ILE A 243 -13.42 1.70 7.92
N ALA A 244 -14.09 0.89 7.09
CA ALA A 244 -14.69 1.32 5.84
C ALA A 244 -15.73 2.44 6.01
N GLU A 245 -16.40 2.52 7.17
CA GLU A 245 -17.41 3.54 7.47
C GLU A 245 -16.81 4.89 7.89
N ARG A 246 -15.50 4.98 8.11
CA ARG A 246 -14.85 6.22 8.51
C ARG A 246 -14.88 7.24 7.37
N PRO A 247 -15.27 8.51 7.62
CA PRO A 247 -15.34 9.53 6.59
C PRO A 247 -14.01 9.77 5.85
N GLY A 248 -12.87 9.74 6.57
CA GLY A 248 -11.55 9.89 5.97
C GLY A 248 -11.19 8.71 5.06
N VAL A 249 -11.61 7.48 5.41
CA VAL A 249 -11.40 6.29 4.57
C VAL A 249 -12.24 6.40 3.29
N GLN A 250 -13.52 6.76 3.40
CA GLN A 250 -14.40 6.93 2.23
C GLN A 250 -13.85 7.96 1.27
N LYS A 251 -13.52 9.16 1.77
CA LYS A 251 -12.93 10.22 0.95
C LYS A 251 -11.59 9.81 0.34
N GLY A 252 -10.73 9.15 1.11
CA GLY A 252 -9.44 8.68 0.61
C GLY A 252 -9.54 7.64 -0.51
N LEU A 253 -10.65 6.88 -0.57
CA LEU A 253 -10.94 5.94 -1.67
C LEU A 253 -11.51 6.64 -2.92
N GLU A 254 -12.16 7.78 -2.76
CA GLU A 254 -12.82 8.55 -3.83
C GLU A 254 -11.92 9.62 -4.47
N VAL A 255 -10.67 9.71 -4.04
CA VAL A 255 -9.73 10.72 -4.55
C VAL A 255 -9.51 10.56 -6.05
N GLU A 256 -9.73 11.64 -6.78
CA GLU A 256 -9.45 11.73 -8.22
C GLU A 256 -8.02 12.19 -8.44
N TYR A 257 -7.27 11.44 -9.27
CA TYR A 257 -5.88 11.71 -9.58
C TYR A 257 -5.80 12.56 -10.86
N LYS A 258 -5.06 13.68 -10.81
CA LYS A 258 -4.76 14.50 -11.98
C LYS A 258 -3.76 13.78 -12.87
N GLU A 259 -3.96 13.80 -14.19
CA GLU A 259 -2.99 13.26 -15.14
C GLU A 259 -1.71 14.12 -15.16
N LEU A 260 -0.56 13.51 -15.50
CA LEU A 260 0.73 14.23 -15.50
C LEU A 260 0.84 15.36 -16.53
N GLY A 261 -0.05 15.42 -17.50
CA GLY A 261 -0.05 16.42 -18.58
C GLY A 261 -1.10 17.52 -18.44
N GLU A 262 -1.80 17.58 -17.31
CA GLU A 262 -2.86 18.58 -17.03
C GLU A 262 -2.38 19.76 -16.21
#